data_c0163c1950cf39f83123422ade17e591
#
_entry.id   c0163c1950cf39f83123422ade17e591
#
_cell.length_a   1.000
_cell.length_b   1.000
_cell.length_c   1.000
_cell.angle_alpha   90.00
_cell.angle_beta   90.00
_cell.angle_gamma   90.00
#
_symmetry.space_group_name_H-M   'P 1'
#
loop_
_entity.id
_entity.type
_entity.pdbx_description
1 polymer ?
#
loop_
_entity_poly.entity_id
_entity_poly.type
_entity_poly.pdbx_seq_one_letter_code
_entity_poly.pdbx_strand_id
1 'polypeptide(L)'
;MRKYLQNLLLRLEGIFNAPFGRVLNPLYHLGAITFYLFWIVVVSGVYLYIFYRTGVDETYQTVEDLTHGQWYAGGVMRSLHRYASDGIMVTMLSHMLRNFINGRSHSFRWFSWVSGVLLIWLVYTCGINGYWMVWDKLAQFIAVGTAEWFDWFHIFSQPLARNFLVQTDVSDRFFTLLSLAHITIPLVLLLIISVHTKRMNHAETNPPRRLAVGMLLALLALSLVKPALSHAKADLGMVPGVIHLDWFYLWMYPLLYTWSPGAVWALIGTITLLLLSAPWLSKPSTRPAVAEVHLDNCNGCSRCADDCPYSAIVMHPRKDGRPHPLQPIVDPDLCSSCGICVGACPSSMPFRSSELVSGIELPDLELVTLRTDIDRALTVLRGDARIMVFGCERACDVSALRSEGVAALSFPCIGMLPPAFVDYVLRDARVDGVMVTGCREGDCQYRLGIRWTEQRMARQRVPHLRQRVPLQRIEFCWASVQDGERARTALATLRARVAQLPRETFLEEDVPEPDDKN
;
A
#
# COMPACT_ATOMS: atom_id res chain seq x y z
N MET A 1 -0.45 -23.32 3.77
CA MET A 1 -0.17 -22.62 2.49
C MET A 1 0.18 -21.15 2.71
N ARG A 2 -0.67 -20.33 3.34
CA ARG A 2 -0.43 -18.87 3.52
C ARG A 2 0.86 -18.57 4.31
N LYS A 3 1.13 -19.24 5.45
CA LYS A 3 2.39 -19.05 6.20
C LYS A 3 3.64 -19.37 5.34
N TYR A 4 3.57 -20.38 4.48
CA TYR A 4 4.66 -20.70 3.55
C TYR A 4 4.90 -19.58 2.55
N LEU A 5 3.82 -19.05 1.93
CA LEU A 5 3.91 -17.91 1.00
C LEU A 5 4.43 -16.65 1.68
N GLN A 6 4.03 -16.39 2.93
CA GLN A 6 4.57 -15.29 3.73
C GLN A 6 6.07 -15.45 3.97
N ASN A 7 6.52 -16.66 4.30
CA ASN A 7 7.94 -16.95 4.50
C ASN A 7 8.76 -16.74 3.21
N LEU A 8 8.21 -17.16 2.07
CA LEU A 8 8.85 -16.94 0.76
C LEU A 8 8.94 -15.44 0.44
N LEU A 9 7.84 -14.69 0.65
CA LEU A 9 7.80 -13.25 0.45
C LEU A 9 8.83 -12.52 1.32
N LEU A 10 8.94 -12.89 2.61
CA LEU A 10 9.90 -12.28 3.54
C LEU A 10 11.35 -12.58 3.16
N ARG A 11 11.64 -13.77 2.61
CA ARG A 11 12.96 -14.08 2.04
C ARG A 11 13.26 -13.22 0.82
N LEU A 12 12.29 -13.06 -0.08
CA LEU A 12 12.42 -12.20 -1.24
C LEU A 12 12.66 -10.74 -0.83
N GLU A 13 11.88 -10.23 0.12
CA GLU A 13 12.09 -8.89 0.69
C GLU A 13 13.48 -8.76 1.31
N GLY A 14 13.99 -9.80 1.97
CA GLY A 14 15.34 -9.85 2.51
C GLY A 14 16.43 -9.72 1.44
N ILE A 15 16.25 -10.40 0.29
CA ILE A 15 17.17 -10.29 -0.86
C ILE A 15 17.22 -8.85 -1.37
N PHE A 16 16.07 -8.19 -1.51
CA PHE A 16 15.99 -6.80 -1.96
C PHE A 16 16.48 -5.80 -0.89
N ASN A 17 16.40 -6.13 0.39
CA ASN A 17 16.94 -5.29 1.45
C ASN A 17 18.47 -5.18 1.41
N ALA A 18 19.18 -6.19 0.87
CA ALA A 18 20.65 -6.16 0.79
C ALA A 18 21.17 -5.00 -0.09
N PRO A 19 20.73 -4.83 -1.37
CA PRO A 19 21.21 -3.74 -2.22
C PRO A 19 20.49 -2.41 -1.97
N PHE A 20 19.19 -2.41 -1.62
CA PHE A 20 18.39 -1.19 -1.52
C PHE A 20 18.27 -0.63 -0.10
N GLY A 21 18.59 -1.43 0.92
CA GLY A 21 18.21 -1.12 2.28
C GLY A 21 16.69 -1.22 2.50
N ARG A 22 16.25 -1.09 3.75
CA ARG A 22 14.82 -1.24 4.09
C ARG A 22 13.96 -0.08 3.58
N VAL A 23 14.50 1.13 3.55
CA VAL A 23 13.77 2.35 3.17
C VAL A 23 13.50 2.41 1.67
N LEU A 24 14.44 1.92 0.84
CA LEU A 24 14.37 2.00 -0.61
C LEU A 24 13.95 0.68 -1.28
N ASN A 25 13.62 -0.36 -0.50
CA ASN A 25 13.20 -1.63 -1.06
C ASN A 25 11.93 -1.47 -1.92
N PRO A 26 11.99 -1.73 -3.25
CA PRO A 26 10.87 -1.51 -4.16
C PRO A 26 9.62 -2.33 -3.79
N LEU A 27 9.79 -3.50 -3.16
CA LEU A 27 8.67 -4.36 -2.75
C LEU A 27 7.78 -3.69 -1.68
N TYR A 28 8.29 -2.73 -0.93
CA TYR A 28 7.49 -1.97 0.04
C TYR A 28 6.70 -0.83 -0.60
N HIS A 29 7.09 -0.40 -1.80
CA HIS A 29 6.54 0.78 -2.50
C HIS A 29 5.76 0.43 -3.79
N LEU A 30 5.37 -0.85 -4.00
CA LEU A 30 4.79 -1.31 -5.27
C LEU A 30 3.61 -0.46 -5.76
N GLY A 31 2.68 -0.07 -4.88
CA GLY A 31 1.56 0.80 -5.27
C GLY A 31 2.00 2.20 -5.70
N ALA A 32 2.95 2.79 -4.97
CA ALA A 32 3.53 4.09 -5.32
C ALA A 32 4.34 4.03 -6.63
N ILE A 33 5.08 2.94 -6.85
CA ILE A 33 5.81 2.69 -8.09
C ILE A 33 4.84 2.56 -9.27
N THR A 34 3.75 1.79 -9.12
CA THR A 34 2.73 1.66 -10.16
C THR A 34 2.16 3.02 -10.57
N PHE A 35 1.85 3.87 -9.58
CA PHE A 35 1.34 5.22 -9.86
C PHE A 35 2.40 6.15 -10.47
N TYR A 36 3.64 6.03 -10.07
CA TYR A 36 4.75 6.77 -10.68
C TYR A 36 4.97 6.36 -12.15
N LEU A 37 4.96 5.06 -12.44
CA LEU A 37 5.05 4.54 -13.81
C LEU A 37 3.85 4.98 -14.66
N PHE A 38 2.65 5.04 -14.08
CA PHE A 38 1.48 5.59 -14.75
C PHE A 38 1.71 7.03 -15.22
N TRP A 39 2.33 7.89 -14.40
CA TRP A 39 2.69 9.25 -14.84
C TRP A 39 3.74 9.27 -15.94
N ILE A 40 4.72 8.36 -15.92
CA ILE A 40 5.68 8.23 -17.02
C ILE A 40 4.95 7.86 -18.32
N VAL A 41 4.00 6.91 -18.27
CA VAL A 41 3.16 6.51 -19.40
C VAL A 41 2.30 7.68 -19.89
N VAL A 42 1.67 8.44 -19.01
CA VAL A 42 0.87 9.61 -19.38
C VAL A 42 1.73 10.67 -20.09
N VAL A 43 2.86 11.07 -19.50
CA VAL A 43 3.73 12.11 -20.07
C VAL A 43 4.29 11.67 -21.42
N SER A 44 4.82 10.46 -21.52
CA SER A 44 5.32 9.92 -22.79
C SER A 44 4.20 9.75 -23.82
N GLY A 45 3.00 9.32 -23.39
CA GLY A 45 1.83 9.17 -24.24
C GLY A 45 1.33 10.49 -24.82
N VAL A 46 1.32 11.57 -24.03
CA VAL A 46 1.01 12.92 -24.54
C VAL A 46 2.00 13.35 -25.61
N TYR A 47 3.31 13.11 -25.39
CA TYR A 47 4.32 13.40 -26.42
C TYR A 47 4.05 12.61 -27.70
N LEU A 48 3.82 11.31 -27.62
CA LEU A 48 3.53 10.48 -28.78
C LEU A 48 2.29 10.96 -29.53
N TYR A 49 1.23 11.31 -28.78
CA TYR A 49 -0.04 11.75 -29.36
C TYR A 49 0.07 13.05 -30.18
N ILE A 50 0.97 13.97 -29.81
CA ILE A 50 1.20 15.22 -30.57
C ILE A 50 1.60 14.93 -32.01
N PHE A 51 2.32 13.84 -32.26
CA PHE A 51 2.82 13.48 -33.59
C PHE A 51 2.02 12.36 -34.26
N TYR A 52 1.15 11.67 -33.50
CA TYR A 52 0.39 10.52 -34.00
C TYR A 52 -0.72 10.96 -34.93
N ARG A 53 -0.79 10.33 -36.11
CA ARG A 53 -1.86 10.54 -37.08
C ARG A 53 -2.70 9.29 -37.22
N THR A 54 -4.02 9.48 -37.17
CA THR A 54 -4.98 8.40 -37.31
C THR A 54 -5.27 8.15 -38.79
N GLY A 55 -5.15 6.90 -39.24
CA GLY A 55 -5.43 6.50 -40.62
C GLY A 55 -4.77 5.16 -40.96
N VAL A 56 -5.33 4.44 -41.92
CA VAL A 56 -4.85 3.11 -42.31
C VAL A 56 -3.39 3.16 -42.80
N ASP A 57 -3.02 4.19 -43.56
CA ASP A 57 -1.68 4.35 -44.08
C ASP A 57 -0.77 5.18 -43.19
N GLU A 58 -1.34 6.15 -42.46
CA GLU A 58 -0.57 7.12 -41.68
C GLU A 58 -0.13 6.60 -40.32
N THR A 59 -0.98 5.76 -39.66
CA THR A 59 -0.73 5.25 -38.31
C THR A 59 0.63 4.57 -38.19
N TYR A 60 0.91 3.56 -39.01
CA TYR A 60 2.18 2.86 -39.00
C TYR A 60 3.36 3.80 -39.32
N GLN A 61 3.22 4.61 -40.41
CA GLN A 61 4.28 5.53 -40.84
C GLN A 61 4.63 6.52 -39.73
N THR A 62 3.64 7.09 -39.06
CA THR A 62 3.87 8.06 -37.96
C THR A 62 4.64 7.46 -36.80
N VAL A 63 4.34 6.20 -36.44
CA VAL A 63 5.06 5.49 -35.38
C VAL A 63 6.52 5.22 -35.80
N GLU A 64 6.75 4.87 -37.06
CA GLU A 64 8.11 4.67 -37.61
C GLU A 64 8.90 5.97 -37.68
N ASP A 65 8.28 7.07 -38.10
CA ASP A 65 8.90 8.41 -38.15
C ASP A 65 9.32 8.85 -36.71
N LEU A 66 8.47 8.61 -35.71
CA LEU A 66 8.82 8.84 -34.30
C LEU A 66 10.00 7.98 -33.86
N THR A 67 10.02 6.71 -34.28
CA THR A 67 11.00 5.73 -33.80
C THR A 67 12.37 5.97 -34.44
N HIS A 68 12.42 6.22 -35.75
CA HIS A 68 13.65 6.32 -36.54
C HIS A 68 14.03 7.76 -36.85
N GLY A 69 13.08 8.60 -37.26
CA GLY A 69 13.32 10.00 -37.59
C GLY A 69 13.63 10.87 -36.39
N GLN A 70 12.96 10.60 -35.26
CA GLN A 70 13.15 11.28 -33.99
C GLN A 70 13.71 10.33 -32.91
N TRP A 71 14.66 9.47 -33.23
CA TRP A 71 15.15 8.40 -32.36
C TRP A 71 15.55 8.89 -30.96
N TYR A 72 16.15 10.08 -30.84
CA TYR A 72 16.64 10.71 -29.61
C TYR A 72 15.51 11.22 -28.67
N ALA A 73 14.34 11.52 -29.22
CA ALA A 73 13.17 11.98 -28.45
C ALA A 73 11.98 11.05 -28.67
N GLY A 74 11.44 10.95 -29.89
CA GLY A 74 10.28 10.12 -30.22
C GLY A 74 10.52 8.64 -29.93
N GLY A 75 11.65 8.09 -30.36
CA GLY A 75 12.03 6.69 -30.08
C GLY A 75 12.22 6.40 -28.60
N VAL A 76 12.83 7.34 -27.86
CA VAL A 76 12.97 7.23 -26.40
C VAL A 76 11.62 7.33 -25.72
N MET A 77 10.75 8.27 -26.08
CA MET A 77 9.40 8.41 -25.51
C MET A 77 8.52 7.20 -25.80
N ARG A 78 8.60 6.64 -27.01
CA ARG A 78 7.92 5.39 -27.37
C ARG A 78 8.39 4.23 -26.49
N SER A 79 9.69 4.09 -26.32
CA SER A 79 10.29 3.03 -25.49
C SER A 79 9.94 3.20 -24.02
N LEU A 80 10.00 4.43 -23.48
CA LEU A 80 9.56 4.75 -22.12
C LEU A 80 8.08 4.38 -21.92
N HIS A 81 7.20 4.76 -22.87
CA HIS A 81 5.78 4.45 -22.82
C HIS A 81 5.55 2.95 -22.74
N ARG A 82 6.24 2.20 -23.59
CA ARG A 82 6.16 0.74 -23.66
C ARG A 82 6.66 0.08 -22.38
N TYR A 83 7.90 0.37 -21.96
CA TYR A 83 8.52 -0.28 -20.81
C TYR A 83 7.90 0.13 -19.47
N ALA A 84 7.47 1.38 -19.33
CA ALA A 84 6.74 1.80 -18.15
C ALA A 84 5.36 1.11 -18.05
N SER A 85 4.69 0.89 -19.20
CA SER A 85 3.43 0.11 -19.26
C SER A 85 3.63 -1.33 -18.80
N ASP A 86 4.69 -2.02 -19.26
CA ASP A 86 5.04 -3.36 -18.77
C ASP A 86 5.33 -3.35 -17.26
N GLY A 87 6.07 -2.33 -16.82
CA GLY A 87 6.36 -2.10 -15.40
C GLY A 87 5.10 -1.93 -14.56
N ILE A 88 4.06 -1.25 -15.06
CA ILE A 88 2.76 -1.13 -14.39
C ILE A 88 2.14 -2.51 -14.17
N MET A 89 2.09 -3.38 -15.17
CA MET A 89 1.53 -4.72 -15.02
C MET A 89 2.27 -5.52 -13.97
N VAL A 90 3.59 -5.55 -14.00
CA VAL A 90 4.42 -6.29 -13.04
C VAL A 90 4.21 -5.76 -11.62
N THR A 91 4.28 -4.46 -11.43
CA THR A 91 4.19 -3.86 -10.09
C THR A 91 2.77 -3.92 -9.52
N MET A 92 1.75 -3.76 -10.36
CA MET A 92 0.35 -3.85 -9.96
C MET A 92 -0.04 -5.28 -9.54
N LEU A 93 0.33 -6.29 -10.32
CA LEU A 93 0.09 -7.70 -9.98
C LEU A 93 0.88 -8.10 -8.73
N SER A 94 2.14 -7.67 -8.61
CA SER A 94 2.97 -7.90 -7.42
C SER A 94 2.38 -7.20 -6.19
N HIS A 95 1.84 -5.97 -6.33
CA HIS A 95 1.15 -5.24 -5.27
C HIS A 95 -0.07 -6.01 -4.77
N MET A 96 -0.90 -6.49 -5.68
CA MET A 96 -2.08 -7.27 -5.34
C MET A 96 -1.70 -8.60 -4.65
N LEU A 97 -0.75 -9.33 -5.22
CA LEU A 97 -0.26 -10.60 -4.64
C LEU A 97 0.31 -10.41 -3.23
N ARG A 98 1.14 -9.39 -3.03
CA ARG A 98 1.70 -9.04 -1.72
C ARG A 98 0.62 -8.74 -0.68
N ASN A 99 -0.39 -7.97 -1.06
CA ASN A 99 -1.52 -7.68 -0.18
C ASN A 99 -2.35 -8.93 0.14
N PHE A 100 -2.55 -9.82 -0.81
CA PHE A 100 -3.24 -11.10 -0.59
C PHE A 100 -2.47 -12.00 0.39
N ILE A 101 -1.18 -12.20 0.15
CA ILE A 101 -0.31 -13.01 1.03
C ILE A 101 -0.31 -12.46 2.46
N ASN A 102 -0.24 -11.15 2.63
CA ASN A 102 -0.24 -10.49 3.94
C ASN A 102 -1.65 -10.35 4.58
N GLY A 103 -2.68 -10.89 3.93
CA GLY A 103 -4.05 -10.84 4.43
C GLY A 103 -4.66 -9.46 4.46
N ARG A 104 -4.30 -8.64 3.50
CA ARG A 104 -4.79 -7.27 3.36
C ARG A 104 -5.91 -7.14 2.32
N SER A 105 -6.64 -8.23 2.03
CA SER A 105 -7.72 -8.28 1.03
C SER A 105 -9.13 -8.17 1.61
N HIS A 106 -9.32 -8.35 2.92
CA HIS A 106 -10.63 -8.49 3.57
C HIS A 106 -10.88 -7.44 4.66
N SER A 107 -12.06 -7.53 5.31
CA SER A 107 -12.53 -6.56 6.31
C SER A 107 -12.63 -5.15 5.69
N PHE A 108 -12.29 -4.11 6.41
CA PHE A 108 -12.32 -2.70 5.95
C PHE A 108 -11.56 -2.42 4.63
N ARG A 109 -10.75 -3.36 4.13
CA ARG A 109 -9.99 -3.22 2.86
C ARG A 109 -10.67 -3.82 1.64
N TRP A 110 -11.84 -4.42 1.78
CA TRP A 110 -12.55 -5.06 0.66
C TRP A 110 -12.74 -4.14 -0.55
N PHE A 111 -13.06 -2.88 -0.28
CA PHE A 111 -13.27 -1.89 -1.34
C PHE A 111 -11.98 -1.60 -2.14
N SER A 112 -10.85 -1.42 -1.43
CA SER A 112 -9.55 -1.21 -2.09
C SER A 112 -9.13 -2.44 -2.90
N TRP A 113 -9.51 -3.63 -2.46
CA TRP A 113 -9.26 -4.85 -3.21
C TRP A 113 -10.11 -4.91 -4.49
N VAL A 114 -11.43 -4.74 -4.40
CA VAL A 114 -12.35 -4.80 -5.53
C VAL A 114 -12.04 -3.72 -6.57
N SER A 115 -11.81 -2.48 -6.14
CA SER A 115 -11.40 -1.41 -7.05
C SER A 115 -10.05 -1.68 -7.71
N GLY A 116 -9.12 -2.37 -7.00
CA GLY A 116 -7.85 -2.84 -7.56
C GLY A 116 -8.03 -3.86 -8.68
N VAL A 117 -8.97 -4.80 -8.56
CA VAL A 117 -9.30 -5.75 -9.63
C VAL A 117 -9.83 -5.03 -10.88
N LEU A 118 -10.69 -4.02 -10.69
CA LEU A 118 -11.17 -3.20 -11.80
C LEU A 118 -10.02 -2.45 -12.50
N LEU A 119 -9.10 -1.86 -11.73
CA LEU A 119 -7.92 -1.17 -12.28
C LEU A 119 -7.04 -2.11 -13.13
N ILE A 120 -6.86 -3.37 -12.73
CA ILE A 120 -6.10 -4.36 -13.51
C ILE A 120 -6.71 -4.53 -14.90
N TRP A 121 -8.01 -4.73 -15.00
CA TRP A 121 -8.67 -4.93 -16.29
C TRP A 121 -8.65 -3.69 -17.17
N LEU A 122 -8.77 -2.51 -16.59
CA LEU A 122 -8.67 -1.25 -17.36
C LEU A 122 -7.26 -1.03 -17.91
N VAL A 123 -6.21 -1.28 -17.10
CA VAL A 123 -4.82 -1.21 -17.56
C VAL A 123 -4.56 -2.25 -18.64
N TYR A 124 -5.07 -3.47 -18.46
CA TYR A 124 -4.95 -4.55 -19.42
C TYR A 124 -5.59 -4.18 -20.78
N THR A 125 -6.83 -3.70 -20.76
CA THR A 125 -7.56 -3.26 -21.95
C THR A 125 -6.85 -2.08 -22.64
N CYS A 126 -6.36 -1.11 -21.86
CA CYS A 126 -5.60 0.02 -22.39
C CYS A 126 -4.31 -0.43 -23.10
N GLY A 127 -3.58 -1.36 -22.49
CA GLY A 127 -2.35 -1.90 -23.08
C GLY A 127 -2.60 -2.64 -24.39
N ILE A 128 -3.60 -3.52 -24.45
CA ILE A 128 -3.98 -4.19 -25.71
C ILE A 128 -4.35 -3.19 -26.78
N ASN A 129 -5.16 -2.17 -26.43
CA ASN A 129 -5.53 -1.11 -27.36
C ASN A 129 -4.29 -0.36 -27.89
N GLY A 130 -3.28 -0.13 -27.03
CA GLY A 130 -2.02 0.50 -27.42
C GLY A 130 -1.22 -0.27 -28.48
N TYR A 131 -1.28 -1.61 -28.47
CA TYR A 131 -0.68 -2.43 -29.53
C TYR A 131 -1.38 -2.23 -30.87
N TRP A 132 -2.70 -2.14 -30.88
CA TRP A 132 -3.44 -1.94 -32.12
C TRP A 132 -3.07 -0.62 -32.80
N MET A 133 -2.75 0.41 -32.01
CA MET A 133 -2.38 1.73 -32.51
C MET A 133 -1.05 1.76 -33.29
N VAL A 134 -0.23 0.72 -33.24
CA VAL A 134 1.00 0.63 -34.05
C VAL A 134 0.71 0.20 -35.48
N TRP A 135 -0.30 -0.61 -35.67
CA TRP A 135 -0.75 -1.19 -36.96
C TRP A 135 0.37 -1.92 -37.72
N ASP A 136 1.13 -2.72 -36.98
CA ASP A 136 2.10 -3.66 -37.51
C ASP A 136 1.54 -5.09 -37.55
N LYS A 137 2.33 -6.08 -37.93
CA LYS A 137 1.93 -7.51 -37.97
C LYS A 137 1.42 -8.03 -36.62
N LEU A 138 1.97 -7.54 -35.51
CA LEU A 138 1.50 -7.91 -34.18
C LEU A 138 0.10 -7.30 -33.91
N ALA A 139 -0.10 -6.04 -34.27
CA ALA A 139 -1.42 -5.38 -34.17
C ALA A 139 -2.47 -6.10 -35.01
N GLN A 140 -2.16 -6.49 -36.25
CA GLN A 140 -3.02 -7.30 -37.10
C GLN A 140 -3.43 -8.61 -36.42
N PHE A 141 -2.46 -9.36 -35.89
CA PHE A 141 -2.71 -10.62 -35.19
C PHE A 141 -3.65 -10.43 -34.00
N ILE A 142 -3.39 -9.40 -33.17
CA ILE A 142 -4.21 -9.09 -32.01
C ILE A 142 -5.62 -8.66 -32.42
N ALA A 143 -5.76 -7.82 -33.45
CA ALA A 143 -7.04 -7.31 -33.91
C ALA A 143 -7.96 -8.45 -34.39
N VAL A 144 -7.43 -9.32 -35.27
CA VAL A 144 -8.16 -10.49 -35.76
C VAL A 144 -8.54 -11.42 -34.60
N GLY A 145 -7.57 -11.82 -33.77
CA GLY A 145 -7.82 -12.72 -32.63
C GLY A 145 -8.81 -12.14 -31.61
N THR A 146 -8.78 -10.82 -31.37
CA THR A 146 -9.76 -10.19 -30.47
C THR A 146 -11.15 -10.17 -31.12
N ALA A 147 -11.26 -9.86 -32.41
CA ALA A 147 -12.53 -9.82 -33.10
C ALA A 147 -13.20 -11.22 -33.11
N GLU A 148 -12.45 -12.28 -33.44
CA GLU A 148 -12.89 -13.66 -33.38
C GLU A 148 -13.34 -14.07 -31.96
N TRP A 149 -12.59 -13.64 -30.95
CA TRP A 149 -12.89 -13.92 -29.55
C TRP A 149 -14.20 -13.28 -29.08
N PHE A 150 -14.47 -12.01 -29.47
CA PHE A 150 -15.71 -11.33 -29.17
C PHE A 150 -16.91 -11.84 -30.00
N ASP A 151 -16.68 -12.31 -31.21
CA ASP A 151 -17.72 -12.90 -32.07
C ASP A 151 -18.38 -14.15 -31.44
N TRP A 152 -17.69 -14.81 -30.50
CA TRP A 152 -18.26 -15.90 -29.72
C TRP A 152 -19.56 -15.53 -28.99
N PHE A 153 -19.73 -14.29 -28.57
CA PHE A 153 -20.96 -13.85 -27.88
C PHE A 153 -22.16 -13.69 -28.80
N HIS A 154 -21.98 -13.65 -30.11
CA HIS A 154 -23.05 -13.43 -31.11
C HIS A 154 -23.92 -12.18 -30.83
N ILE A 155 -23.31 -11.12 -30.26
CA ILE A 155 -23.99 -9.88 -29.89
C ILE A 155 -24.22 -9.00 -31.12
N PHE A 156 -23.29 -9.10 -32.09
CA PHE A 156 -23.32 -8.28 -33.29
C PHE A 156 -24.07 -8.97 -34.41
N SER A 157 -24.79 -8.19 -35.20
CA SER A 157 -25.57 -8.69 -36.37
C SER A 157 -24.67 -9.32 -37.44
N GLN A 158 -23.40 -8.90 -37.49
CA GLN A 158 -22.37 -9.47 -38.34
C GLN A 158 -21.09 -9.68 -37.50
N PRO A 159 -20.31 -10.72 -37.80
CA PRO A 159 -19.05 -10.97 -37.07
C PRO A 159 -18.07 -9.79 -37.17
N LEU A 160 -17.46 -9.40 -36.06
CA LEU A 160 -16.46 -8.33 -36.01
C LEU A 160 -15.23 -8.68 -36.82
N ALA A 161 -14.83 -9.97 -36.85
CA ALA A 161 -13.69 -10.46 -37.62
C ALA A 161 -13.82 -10.15 -39.12
N ARG A 162 -15.05 -9.99 -39.64
CA ARG A 162 -15.28 -9.61 -41.02
C ARG A 162 -14.60 -8.29 -41.41
N ASN A 163 -14.51 -7.34 -40.47
CA ASN A 163 -13.85 -6.04 -40.71
C ASN A 163 -12.33 -6.15 -40.91
N PHE A 164 -11.75 -7.33 -40.73
CA PHE A 164 -10.31 -7.60 -40.87
C PHE A 164 -10.00 -8.64 -41.95
N LEU A 165 -10.96 -8.93 -42.85
CA LEU A 165 -10.74 -9.89 -43.94
C LEU A 165 -9.92 -9.29 -45.08
N VAL A 166 -10.19 -8.04 -45.41
CA VAL A 166 -9.46 -7.33 -46.50
C VAL A 166 -9.09 -5.91 -46.05
N GLN A 167 -8.01 -5.39 -46.64
CA GLN A 167 -7.45 -4.08 -46.26
C GLN A 167 -8.44 -2.93 -46.46
N THR A 168 -9.35 -3.03 -47.41
CA THR A 168 -10.35 -2.00 -47.73
C THR A 168 -11.47 -1.89 -46.66
N ASP A 169 -11.62 -2.89 -45.81
CA ASP A 169 -12.66 -2.89 -44.77
C ASP A 169 -12.22 -2.12 -43.52
N VAL A 170 -10.91 -1.94 -43.32
CA VAL A 170 -10.38 -1.13 -42.23
C VAL A 170 -10.38 0.34 -42.61
N SER A 171 -11.07 1.16 -41.85
CA SER A 171 -11.24 2.60 -42.14
C SER A 171 -10.43 3.49 -41.20
N ASP A 172 -10.14 4.72 -41.61
CA ASP A 172 -9.49 5.76 -40.79
C ASP A 172 -10.29 6.03 -39.50
N ARG A 173 -11.62 5.91 -39.57
CA ARG A 173 -12.50 6.05 -38.41
C ARG A 173 -12.20 5.01 -37.32
N PHE A 174 -11.81 3.80 -37.70
CA PHE A 174 -11.40 2.77 -36.75
C PHE A 174 -10.21 3.25 -35.91
N PHE A 175 -9.15 3.79 -36.51
CA PHE A 175 -7.99 4.32 -35.79
C PHE A 175 -8.31 5.54 -34.95
N THR A 176 -9.22 6.39 -35.41
CA THR A 176 -9.71 7.54 -34.62
C THR A 176 -10.44 7.08 -33.36
N LEU A 177 -11.34 6.10 -33.46
CA LEU A 177 -12.06 5.54 -32.30
C LEU A 177 -11.10 4.81 -31.35
N LEU A 178 -10.15 4.08 -31.90
CA LEU A 178 -9.13 3.38 -31.15
C LEU A 178 -8.25 4.35 -30.32
N SER A 179 -7.82 5.43 -30.95
CA SER A 179 -7.08 6.50 -30.30
C SER A 179 -7.88 7.20 -29.20
N LEU A 180 -9.16 7.50 -29.48
CA LEU A 180 -10.06 8.06 -28.48
C LEU A 180 -10.26 7.12 -27.28
N ALA A 181 -10.44 5.83 -27.53
CA ALA A 181 -10.55 4.83 -26.46
C ALA A 181 -9.27 4.77 -25.62
N HIS A 182 -8.08 4.76 -26.28
CA HIS A 182 -6.79 4.70 -25.60
C HIS A 182 -6.55 5.91 -24.69
N ILE A 183 -6.99 7.10 -25.07
CA ILE A 183 -6.86 8.31 -24.26
C ILE A 183 -7.90 8.34 -23.14
N THR A 184 -9.14 7.90 -23.43
CA THR A 184 -10.25 7.93 -22.45
C THR A 184 -10.00 6.96 -21.29
N ILE A 185 -9.49 5.76 -21.56
CA ILE A 185 -9.24 4.75 -20.51
C ILE A 185 -8.29 5.27 -19.41
N PRO A 186 -7.14 5.90 -19.68
CA PRO A 186 -6.29 6.51 -18.66
C PRO A 186 -6.96 7.60 -17.83
N LEU A 187 -7.89 8.36 -18.40
CA LEU A 187 -8.66 9.36 -17.64
C LEU A 187 -9.62 8.67 -16.66
N VAL A 188 -10.29 7.60 -17.09
CA VAL A 188 -11.12 6.77 -16.21
C VAL A 188 -10.26 6.07 -15.15
N LEU A 189 -9.08 5.56 -15.52
CA LEU A 189 -8.10 5.01 -14.58
C LEU A 189 -7.73 6.01 -13.50
N LEU A 190 -7.41 7.26 -13.86
CA LEU A 190 -7.05 8.31 -12.90
C LEU A 190 -8.20 8.58 -11.92
N LEU A 191 -9.44 8.62 -12.41
CA LEU A 191 -10.62 8.78 -11.56
C LEU A 191 -10.74 7.60 -10.57
N ILE A 192 -10.62 6.36 -11.04
CA ILE A 192 -10.73 5.18 -10.18
C ILE A 192 -9.55 5.08 -9.21
N ILE A 193 -8.33 5.43 -9.62
CA ILE A 193 -7.16 5.50 -8.73
C ILE A 193 -7.41 6.51 -7.61
N SER A 194 -7.97 7.67 -7.92
CA SER A 194 -8.30 8.67 -6.90
C SER A 194 -9.33 8.15 -5.89
N VAL A 195 -10.35 7.42 -6.35
CA VAL A 195 -11.33 6.75 -5.47
C VAL A 195 -10.69 5.60 -4.68
N HIS A 196 -9.82 4.79 -5.32
CA HIS A 196 -9.08 3.70 -4.68
C HIS A 196 -8.20 4.20 -3.53
N THR A 197 -7.56 5.35 -3.67
CA THR A 197 -6.66 5.94 -2.67
C THR A 197 -7.36 6.78 -1.62
N LYS A 198 -8.55 7.34 -1.88
CA LYS A 198 -9.30 8.21 -0.95
C LYS A 198 -9.60 7.59 0.42
N ARG A 199 -9.76 6.27 0.50
CA ARG A 199 -9.98 5.54 1.76
C ARG A 199 -8.72 5.33 2.60
N MET A 200 -7.61 5.88 2.17
CA MET A 200 -6.32 5.80 2.86
C MET A 200 -5.83 7.21 3.19
N ASN A 201 -5.88 7.58 4.45
CA ASN A 201 -5.29 8.84 4.91
C ASN A 201 -3.76 8.81 4.70
N HIS A 202 -3.15 9.92 4.33
CA HIS A 202 -1.71 10.00 4.02
C HIS A 202 -1.24 8.89 3.05
N ALA A 203 -1.98 8.65 1.95
CA ALA A 203 -1.58 7.68 0.94
C ALA A 203 -0.22 8.07 0.32
N GLU A 204 0.75 7.17 0.39
CA GLU A 204 2.03 7.35 -0.29
C GLU A 204 1.86 7.01 -1.77
N THR A 205 1.62 8.03 -2.58
CA THR A 205 1.42 7.91 -4.03
C THR A 205 2.72 8.01 -4.82
N ASN A 206 3.79 8.51 -4.20
CA ASN A 206 5.11 8.63 -4.83
C ASN A 206 6.12 7.75 -4.10
N PRO A 207 6.97 7.00 -4.82
CA PRO A 207 8.07 6.28 -4.21
C PRO A 207 9.14 7.27 -3.69
N PRO A 208 10.04 6.82 -2.78
CA PRO A 208 11.16 7.63 -2.33
C PRO A 208 11.96 8.22 -3.50
N ARG A 209 12.35 9.49 -3.42
CA ARG A 209 12.99 10.24 -4.53
C ARG A 209 14.15 9.48 -5.17
N ARG A 210 15.04 8.85 -4.36
CA ARG A 210 16.17 8.07 -4.87
C ARG A 210 15.72 6.87 -5.70
N LEU A 211 14.67 6.20 -5.27
CA LEU A 211 14.09 5.07 -6.00
C LEU A 211 13.43 5.55 -7.31
N ALA A 212 12.65 6.63 -7.27
CA ALA A 212 12.01 7.23 -8.45
C ALA A 212 13.04 7.62 -9.52
N VAL A 213 14.09 8.34 -9.12
CA VAL A 213 15.16 8.75 -10.03
C VAL A 213 15.90 7.54 -10.60
N GLY A 214 16.26 6.56 -9.77
CA GLY A 214 16.92 5.33 -10.21
C GLY A 214 16.09 4.55 -11.24
N MET A 215 14.78 4.44 -11.03
CA MET A 215 13.86 3.79 -11.98
C MET A 215 13.76 4.56 -13.31
N LEU A 216 13.64 5.89 -13.26
CA LEU A 216 13.58 6.69 -14.47
C LEU A 216 14.89 6.54 -15.27
N LEU A 217 16.04 6.63 -14.62
CA LEU A 217 17.34 6.45 -15.28
C LEU A 217 17.49 5.03 -15.86
N ALA A 218 17.04 4.01 -15.16
CA ALA A 218 17.06 2.63 -15.66
C ALA A 218 16.16 2.46 -16.90
N LEU A 219 14.94 3.05 -16.88
CA LEU A 219 14.03 3.04 -18.03
C LEU A 219 14.60 3.81 -19.22
N LEU A 220 15.22 4.97 -18.98
CA LEU A 220 15.90 5.75 -20.02
C LEU A 220 17.08 4.97 -20.62
N ALA A 221 17.92 4.37 -19.80
CA ALA A 221 19.03 3.54 -20.27
C ALA A 221 18.51 2.34 -21.09
N LEU A 222 17.46 1.66 -20.61
CA LEU A 222 16.82 0.56 -21.34
C LEU A 222 16.26 1.04 -22.67
N SER A 223 15.62 2.23 -22.72
CA SER A 223 15.06 2.82 -23.93
C SER A 223 16.13 3.14 -24.99
N LEU A 224 17.34 3.47 -24.56
CA LEU A 224 18.47 3.75 -25.46
C LEU A 224 19.16 2.45 -25.93
N VAL A 225 19.35 1.48 -25.03
CA VAL A 225 20.07 0.23 -25.34
C VAL A 225 19.20 -0.75 -26.13
N LYS A 226 17.90 -0.80 -25.81
CA LYS A 226 16.93 -1.69 -26.45
C LYS A 226 15.66 -0.92 -26.80
N PRO A 227 15.68 -0.10 -27.86
CA PRO A 227 14.50 0.67 -28.25
C PRO A 227 13.32 -0.25 -28.62
N ALA A 228 12.10 0.21 -28.33
CA ALA A 228 10.88 -0.46 -28.75
C ALA A 228 10.67 -0.25 -30.25
N LEU A 229 10.71 -1.33 -31.01
CA LEU A 229 10.57 -1.33 -32.47
C LEU A 229 9.23 -1.96 -32.88
N SER A 230 8.73 -1.59 -34.06
CA SER A 230 7.58 -2.23 -34.71
C SER A 230 8.01 -3.48 -35.48
N HIS A 231 7.07 -4.39 -35.67
CA HIS A 231 7.14 -5.37 -36.74
C HIS A 231 6.90 -4.68 -38.10
N ALA A 232 7.01 -5.42 -39.20
CA ALA A 232 6.61 -4.90 -40.50
C ALA A 232 5.14 -4.45 -40.51
N LYS A 233 4.79 -3.49 -41.37
CA LYS A 233 3.42 -2.97 -41.53
C LYS A 233 2.40 -4.13 -41.65
N ALA A 234 1.24 -3.96 -41.08
CA ALA A 234 0.10 -4.89 -41.21
C ALA A 234 -0.27 -5.08 -42.69
N ASP A 235 -0.55 -6.33 -43.06
CA ASP A 235 -1.03 -6.70 -44.40
C ASP A 235 -2.09 -7.80 -44.24
N LEU A 236 -3.37 -7.41 -44.34
CA LEU A 236 -4.48 -8.33 -44.18
C LEU A 236 -4.55 -9.41 -45.28
N GLY A 237 -3.85 -9.21 -46.41
CA GLY A 237 -3.69 -10.22 -47.45
C GLY A 237 -2.76 -11.39 -47.06
N MET A 238 -2.02 -11.27 -45.98
CA MET A 238 -1.06 -12.27 -45.53
C MET A 238 -1.25 -12.64 -44.04
N VAL A 239 -1.25 -13.93 -43.77
CA VAL A 239 -1.21 -14.42 -42.39
C VAL A 239 0.19 -14.19 -41.81
N PRO A 240 0.31 -13.50 -40.67
CA PRO A 240 1.61 -13.31 -40.03
C PRO A 240 2.26 -14.66 -39.68
N GLY A 241 3.53 -14.85 -40.09
CA GLY A 241 4.27 -16.08 -39.81
C GLY A 241 4.73 -16.17 -38.34
N VAL A 242 5.95 -15.70 -38.06
CA VAL A 242 6.50 -15.69 -36.69
C VAL A 242 6.25 -14.34 -36.04
N ILE A 243 5.64 -14.34 -34.87
CA ILE A 243 5.37 -13.15 -34.07
C ILE A 243 5.95 -13.35 -32.67
N HIS A 244 6.66 -12.33 -32.18
CA HIS A 244 7.12 -12.29 -30.79
C HIS A 244 6.06 -11.64 -29.92
N LEU A 245 5.43 -12.43 -29.06
CA LEU A 245 4.38 -11.96 -28.15
C LEU A 245 4.96 -11.40 -26.87
N ASP A 246 4.32 -10.35 -26.38
CA ASP A 246 4.50 -9.86 -25.04
C ASP A 246 3.71 -10.70 -24.03
N TRP A 247 4.40 -11.27 -23.06
CA TRP A 247 3.79 -12.08 -22.02
C TRP A 247 2.97 -11.29 -20.98
N PHE A 248 3.14 -9.98 -20.88
CA PHE A 248 2.41 -9.18 -19.89
C PHE A 248 0.98 -8.88 -20.33
N TYR A 249 0.76 -8.52 -21.60
CA TYR A 249 -0.54 -8.16 -22.14
C TYR A 249 -1.14 -9.22 -23.07
N LEU A 250 -0.31 -10.05 -23.72
CA LEU A 250 -0.76 -10.90 -24.81
C LEU A 250 -0.77 -12.39 -24.47
N TRP A 251 -0.63 -12.75 -23.19
CA TRP A 251 -0.57 -14.15 -22.73
C TRP A 251 -1.82 -14.97 -23.08
N MET A 252 -2.97 -14.34 -23.27
CA MET A 252 -4.22 -15.03 -23.58
C MET A 252 -4.35 -15.38 -25.07
N TYR A 253 -3.66 -14.68 -25.97
CA TYR A 253 -3.80 -14.93 -27.41
C TYR A 253 -3.34 -16.32 -27.85
N PRO A 254 -2.23 -16.89 -27.36
CA PRO A 254 -1.91 -18.29 -27.64
C PRO A 254 -3.00 -19.27 -27.21
N LEU A 255 -3.73 -18.95 -26.14
CA LEU A 255 -4.83 -19.81 -25.68
C LEU A 255 -6.02 -19.79 -26.64
N LEU A 256 -6.28 -18.67 -27.32
CA LEU A 256 -7.36 -18.57 -28.31
C LEU A 256 -7.14 -19.50 -29.52
N TYR A 257 -5.88 -19.89 -29.81
CA TYR A 257 -5.56 -20.82 -30.89
C TYR A 257 -5.54 -22.28 -30.46
N THR A 258 -5.44 -22.55 -29.16
CA THR A 258 -5.40 -23.92 -28.62
C THR A 258 -6.71 -24.33 -27.94
N TRP A 259 -7.46 -23.36 -27.42
CA TRP A 259 -8.73 -23.57 -26.74
C TRP A 259 -9.87 -22.91 -27.52
N SER A 260 -11.12 -23.30 -27.20
CA SER A 260 -12.27 -22.57 -27.74
C SER A 260 -12.35 -21.17 -27.14
N PRO A 261 -12.85 -20.15 -27.88
CA PRO A 261 -13.06 -18.81 -27.34
C PRO A 261 -13.89 -18.79 -26.06
N GLY A 262 -14.90 -19.63 -25.95
CA GLY A 262 -15.72 -19.80 -24.75
C GLY A 262 -14.95 -20.33 -23.54
N ALA A 263 -13.97 -21.23 -23.74
CA ALA A 263 -13.12 -21.72 -22.67
C ALA A 263 -12.19 -20.61 -22.13
N VAL A 264 -11.68 -19.74 -23.01
CA VAL A 264 -10.86 -18.59 -22.59
C VAL A 264 -11.71 -17.58 -21.83
N TRP A 265 -12.95 -17.30 -22.27
CA TRP A 265 -13.92 -16.47 -21.51
C TRP A 265 -14.21 -17.08 -20.14
N ALA A 266 -14.43 -18.40 -20.06
CA ALA A 266 -14.67 -19.10 -18.79
C ALA A 266 -13.46 -18.99 -17.84
N LEU A 267 -12.24 -19.13 -18.37
CA LEU A 267 -11.01 -18.95 -17.59
C LEU A 267 -10.92 -17.53 -17.00
N ILE A 268 -11.06 -16.51 -17.84
CA ILE A 268 -10.97 -15.10 -17.41
C ILE A 268 -12.10 -14.75 -16.44
N GLY A 269 -13.34 -15.17 -16.74
CA GLY A 269 -14.47 -14.99 -15.86
C GLY A 269 -14.25 -15.64 -14.49
N THR A 270 -13.74 -16.86 -14.47
CA THR A 270 -13.44 -17.58 -13.23
C THR A 270 -12.34 -16.87 -12.42
N ILE A 271 -11.24 -16.47 -13.07
CA ILE A 271 -10.17 -15.71 -12.40
C ILE A 271 -10.73 -14.41 -11.82
N THR A 272 -11.52 -13.68 -12.60
CA THR A 272 -12.13 -12.41 -12.17
C THR A 272 -13.07 -12.62 -10.97
N LEU A 273 -13.93 -13.63 -11.03
CA LEU A 273 -14.85 -13.94 -9.93
C LEU A 273 -14.10 -14.36 -8.66
N LEU A 274 -13.05 -15.18 -8.79
CA LEU A 274 -12.21 -15.56 -7.66
C LEU A 274 -11.50 -14.34 -7.05
N LEU A 275 -10.97 -13.44 -7.88
CA LEU A 275 -10.35 -12.21 -7.40
C LEU A 275 -11.36 -11.30 -6.71
N LEU A 276 -12.54 -11.10 -7.30
CA LEU A 276 -13.59 -10.28 -6.72
C LEU A 276 -14.12 -10.88 -5.41
N SER A 277 -14.27 -12.20 -5.32
CA SER A 277 -14.79 -12.89 -4.13
C SER A 277 -13.75 -13.05 -3.00
N ALA A 278 -12.46 -12.86 -3.28
CA ALA A 278 -11.36 -13.06 -2.32
C ALA A 278 -11.57 -12.36 -0.95
N PRO A 279 -12.14 -11.14 -0.85
CA PRO A 279 -12.42 -10.51 0.45
C PRO A 279 -13.38 -11.31 1.34
N TRP A 280 -14.28 -12.08 0.76
CA TRP A 280 -15.34 -12.81 1.48
C TRP A 280 -15.06 -14.32 1.63
N LEU A 281 -14.06 -14.86 0.92
CA LEU A 281 -13.67 -16.27 1.02
C LEU A 281 -12.96 -16.59 2.34
N SER A 282 -12.40 -15.61 3.03
CA SER A 282 -11.83 -15.79 4.37
C SER A 282 -12.97 -15.83 5.38
N LYS A 283 -12.93 -16.79 6.32
CA LYS A 283 -13.89 -16.79 7.47
C LYS A 283 -13.80 -15.42 8.14
N PRO A 284 -14.92 -14.73 8.36
CA PRO A 284 -14.90 -13.52 9.16
C PRO A 284 -14.37 -13.88 10.54
N SER A 285 -13.23 -13.37 10.92
CA SER A 285 -12.94 -13.16 12.33
C SER A 285 -14.10 -12.32 12.88
N THR A 286 -14.53 -12.56 14.11
CA THR A 286 -15.46 -11.68 14.82
C THR A 286 -15.09 -10.25 14.50
N ARG A 287 -16.08 -9.45 14.07
CA ARG A 287 -15.83 -8.05 13.68
C ARG A 287 -15.18 -7.37 14.87
N PRO A 288 -13.94 -6.88 14.79
CA PRO A 288 -13.30 -6.29 15.98
C PRO A 288 -14.11 -5.06 16.41
N ALA A 289 -14.13 -4.79 17.70
CA ALA A 289 -14.86 -3.67 18.26
C ALA A 289 -14.44 -2.34 17.63
N VAL A 290 -15.40 -1.51 17.28
CA VAL A 290 -15.18 -0.17 16.72
C VAL A 290 -14.75 0.77 17.85
N ALA A 291 -13.86 1.71 17.54
CA ALA A 291 -13.46 2.71 18.53
C ALA A 291 -14.66 3.56 18.97
N GLU A 292 -14.84 3.72 20.27
CA GLU A 292 -15.92 4.47 20.90
C GLU A 292 -15.43 5.82 21.41
N VAL A 293 -16.28 6.85 21.28
CA VAL A 293 -15.99 8.22 21.67
C VAL A 293 -16.69 8.56 22.98
N HIS A 294 -15.90 8.98 23.97
CA HIS A 294 -16.38 9.46 25.25
C HIS A 294 -16.35 11.00 25.26
N LEU A 295 -17.49 11.60 24.92
CA LEU A 295 -17.61 13.06 24.75
C LEU A 295 -17.23 13.84 26.01
N ASP A 296 -17.39 13.23 27.20
CA ASP A 296 -17.05 13.81 28.49
C ASP A 296 -15.55 14.09 28.66
N ASN A 297 -14.72 13.27 28.02
CA ASN A 297 -13.27 13.35 28.04
C ASN A 297 -12.66 13.84 26.71
N CYS A 298 -13.51 14.23 25.74
CA CYS A 298 -13.08 14.69 24.44
C CYS A 298 -13.03 16.23 24.38
N ASN A 299 -11.86 16.78 24.03
CA ASN A 299 -11.64 18.22 23.84
C ASN A 299 -11.74 18.69 22.38
N GLY A 300 -12.20 17.83 21.45
CA GLY A 300 -12.40 18.19 20.05
C GLY A 300 -11.13 18.53 19.23
N CYS A 301 -9.96 18.11 19.68
CA CYS A 301 -8.65 18.50 19.11
C CYS A 301 -8.32 17.88 17.72
N SER A 302 -9.19 17.07 17.13
CA SER A 302 -9.05 16.42 15.81
C SER A 302 -7.91 15.41 15.65
N ARG A 303 -7.00 15.23 16.61
CA ARG A 303 -5.81 14.36 16.50
C ARG A 303 -6.17 12.91 16.16
N CYS A 304 -7.27 12.38 16.70
CA CYS A 304 -7.75 11.03 16.38
C CYS A 304 -8.16 10.89 14.90
N ALA A 305 -8.72 11.94 14.28
CA ALA A 305 -9.08 11.97 12.87
C ALA A 305 -7.82 12.10 11.99
N ASP A 306 -6.89 13.01 12.35
CA ASP A 306 -5.64 13.23 11.60
C ASP A 306 -4.75 11.99 11.60
N ASP A 307 -4.71 11.24 12.70
CA ASP A 307 -3.89 10.05 12.85
C ASP A 307 -4.53 8.77 12.31
N CYS A 308 -5.84 8.81 12.01
CA CYS A 308 -6.56 7.64 11.51
C CYS A 308 -6.05 7.22 10.12
N PRO A 309 -5.48 6.01 9.95
CA PRO A 309 -4.89 5.61 8.68
C PRO A 309 -5.91 5.36 7.55
N TYR A 310 -7.21 5.29 7.89
CA TYR A 310 -8.27 4.93 6.95
C TYR A 310 -9.41 5.95 6.89
N SER A 311 -9.18 7.17 7.42
CA SER A 311 -10.18 8.24 7.44
C SER A 311 -11.53 7.80 8.04
N ALA A 312 -11.47 6.88 9.00
CA ALA A 312 -12.66 6.36 9.68
C ALA A 312 -13.25 7.35 10.70
N ILE A 313 -12.56 8.45 11.01
CA ILE A 313 -12.98 9.44 12.00
C ILE A 313 -13.17 10.76 11.30
N VAL A 314 -14.38 11.32 11.41
CA VAL A 314 -14.74 12.62 10.83
C VAL A 314 -15.15 13.54 11.96
N MET A 315 -14.68 14.79 11.91
CA MET A 315 -15.03 15.81 12.90
C MET A 315 -16.34 16.50 12.51
N HIS A 316 -17.27 16.57 13.47
CA HIS A 316 -18.56 17.23 13.32
C HIS A 316 -18.75 18.31 14.39
N PRO A 317 -19.57 19.34 14.15
CA PRO A 317 -19.94 20.30 15.20
C PRO A 317 -20.58 19.60 16.39
N ARG A 318 -20.17 19.97 17.62
CA ARG A 318 -20.78 19.50 18.86
C ARG A 318 -22.16 20.09 19.05
N LYS A 319 -23.06 19.31 19.66
CA LYS A 319 -24.44 19.73 19.95
C LYS A 319 -24.76 19.63 21.45
N ASP A 320 -23.79 19.27 22.29
CA ASP A 320 -23.97 19.03 23.73
C ASP A 320 -23.72 20.27 24.60
N GLY A 321 -23.52 21.45 24.01
CA GLY A 321 -23.33 22.72 24.73
C GLY A 321 -21.98 22.89 25.43
N ARG A 322 -21.03 21.98 25.25
CA ARG A 322 -19.70 22.05 25.86
C ARG A 322 -18.79 23.05 25.15
N PRO A 323 -17.70 23.51 25.80
CA PRO A 323 -16.87 24.60 25.26
C PRO A 323 -16.12 24.27 23.98
N HIS A 324 -15.93 22.98 23.65
CA HIS A 324 -15.21 22.57 22.44
C HIS A 324 -16.15 22.47 21.23
N PRO A 325 -15.82 23.09 20.07
CA PRO A 325 -16.77 23.22 18.97
C PRO A 325 -16.96 21.92 18.16
N LEU A 326 -16.03 20.95 18.23
CA LEU A 326 -16.01 19.76 17.41
C LEU A 326 -16.07 18.47 18.24
N GLN A 327 -16.65 17.42 17.64
CA GLN A 327 -16.64 16.06 18.16
C GLN A 327 -16.30 15.05 17.05
N PRO A 328 -15.54 13.98 17.34
CA PRO A 328 -15.29 12.92 16.38
C PRO A 328 -16.50 11.98 16.27
N ILE A 329 -16.80 11.54 15.06
CA ILE A 329 -17.72 10.45 14.76
C ILE A 329 -16.92 9.36 14.04
N VAL A 330 -17.05 8.13 14.49
CA VAL A 330 -16.33 6.98 13.93
C VAL A 330 -17.24 6.24 12.96
N ASP A 331 -16.78 6.07 11.71
CA ASP A 331 -17.43 5.22 10.72
C ASP A 331 -17.05 3.74 11.00
N PRO A 332 -18.04 2.88 11.37
CA PRO A 332 -17.77 1.49 11.70
C PRO A 332 -17.31 0.65 10.53
N ASP A 333 -17.63 1.04 9.28
CA ASP A 333 -17.23 0.30 8.09
C ASP A 333 -15.80 0.60 7.65
N LEU A 334 -15.24 1.73 8.08
CA LEU A 334 -13.86 2.13 7.83
C LEU A 334 -12.93 1.85 9.01
N CYS A 335 -13.49 1.71 10.22
CA CYS A 335 -12.68 1.45 11.40
C CYS A 335 -12.00 0.08 11.33
N SER A 336 -10.68 0.08 11.48
CA SER A 336 -9.85 -1.13 11.48
C SER A 336 -9.54 -1.66 12.88
N SER A 337 -10.06 -1.03 13.93
CA SER A 337 -9.80 -1.37 15.35
C SER A 337 -8.31 -1.41 15.71
N CYS A 338 -7.50 -0.58 15.05
CA CYS A 338 -6.04 -0.53 15.28
C CYS A 338 -5.64 0.21 16.56
N GLY A 339 -6.52 1.05 17.13
CA GLY A 339 -6.29 1.83 18.33
C GLY A 339 -5.35 3.03 18.17
N ILE A 340 -4.88 3.36 16.96
CA ILE A 340 -3.98 4.51 16.74
C ILE A 340 -4.60 5.82 17.25
N CYS A 341 -5.93 5.95 17.16
CA CYS A 341 -6.68 7.09 17.70
C CYS A 341 -6.58 7.20 19.23
N VAL A 342 -6.51 6.07 19.95
CA VAL A 342 -6.29 6.05 21.41
C VAL A 342 -4.91 6.60 21.74
N GLY A 343 -3.87 6.15 21.01
CA GLY A 343 -2.51 6.67 21.15
C GLY A 343 -2.36 8.13 20.75
N ALA A 344 -3.27 8.67 19.92
CA ALA A 344 -3.32 10.06 19.50
C ALA A 344 -4.07 10.97 20.47
N CYS A 345 -4.86 10.38 21.37
CA CYS A 345 -5.72 11.15 22.27
C CYS A 345 -4.91 11.73 23.44
N PRO A 346 -4.91 13.05 23.67
CA PRO A 346 -4.20 13.66 24.78
C PRO A 346 -4.79 13.30 26.14
N SER A 347 -6.07 12.88 26.20
CA SER A 347 -6.69 12.39 27.43
C SER A 347 -6.35 10.92 27.77
N SER A 348 -5.62 10.19 26.88
CA SER A 348 -5.12 8.84 27.16
C SER A 348 -3.94 8.86 28.12
N MET A 349 -4.18 9.26 29.38
CA MET A 349 -3.16 9.42 30.43
C MET A 349 -3.37 8.44 31.58
N PRO A 350 -2.34 7.63 31.97
CA PRO A 350 -2.44 6.69 33.07
C PRO A 350 -2.43 7.31 34.46
N PHE A 351 -2.17 8.63 34.59
CA PHE A 351 -1.94 9.31 35.87
C PHE A 351 -3.21 9.81 36.57
N ARG A 352 -4.39 9.71 35.93
CA ARG A 352 -5.64 10.13 36.55
C ARG A 352 -6.00 9.23 37.73
N SER A 353 -6.34 9.86 38.85
CA SER A 353 -6.77 9.18 40.08
C SER A 353 -8.27 8.88 40.11
N SER A 354 -9.07 9.64 39.35
CA SER A 354 -10.52 9.45 39.21
C SER A 354 -10.84 8.57 38.01
N GLU A 355 -11.79 8.88 37.21
CA GLU A 355 -12.20 8.12 36.03
C GLU A 355 -11.09 8.00 34.99
N LEU A 356 -10.57 6.77 34.77
CA LEU A 356 -9.51 6.48 33.81
C LEU A 356 -10.12 6.15 32.45
N VAL A 357 -10.76 7.14 31.84
CA VAL A 357 -11.41 7.03 30.53
C VAL A 357 -10.80 8.08 29.61
N SER A 358 -10.44 7.68 28.40
CA SER A 358 -9.94 8.62 27.39
C SER A 358 -11.09 9.22 26.55
N GLY A 359 -10.79 10.20 25.68
CA GLY A 359 -11.79 10.78 24.78
C GLY A 359 -12.19 9.84 23.63
N ILE A 360 -11.39 8.78 23.37
CA ILE A 360 -11.68 7.71 22.40
C ILE A 360 -10.97 6.44 22.82
N GLU A 361 -11.68 5.32 22.85
CA GLU A 361 -11.17 4.02 23.31
C GLU A 361 -11.55 2.88 22.37
N LEU A 362 -10.86 1.74 22.51
CA LEU A 362 -11.32 0.46 21.99
C LEU A 362 -12.03 -0.30 23.11
N PRO A 363 -13.28 -0.74 22.94
CA PRO A 363 -14.04 -1.45 23.99
C PRO A 363 -13.35 -2.71 24.52
N ASP A 364 -12.61 -3.42 23.65
CA ASP A 364 -11.86 -4.62 24.05
C ASP A 364 -10.52 -4.30 24.74
N LEU A 365 -10.09 -3.05 24.78
CA LEU A 365 -8.81 -2.60 25.33
C LEU A 365 -8.90 -1.16 25.87
N GLU A 366 -9.75 -0.97 26.86
CA GLU A 366 -9.96 0.30 27.55
C GLU A 366 -8.70 0.73 28.33
N LEU A 367 -8.57 2.01 28.58
CA LEU A 367 -7.42 2.59 29.28
C LEU A 367 -7.24 2.01 30.70
N VAL A 368 -8.35 1.75 31.39
CA VAL A 368 -8.38 1.12 32.73
C VAL A 368 -7.83 -0.30 32.68
N THR A 369 -8.24 -1.07 31.68
CA THR A 369 -7.78 -2.45 31.48
C THR A 369 -6.28 -2.45 31.15
N LEU A 370 -5.85 -1.57 30.23
CA LEU A 370 -4.45 -1.44 29.87
C LEU A 370 -3.56 -1.10 31.08
N ARG A 371 -3.97 -0.14 31.90
CA ARG A 371 -3.24 0.21 33.13
C ARG A 371 -3.19 -0.97 34.11
N THR A 372 -4.30 -1.65 34.32
CA THR A 372 -4.38 -2.82 35.23
C THR A 372 -3.46 -3.94 34.78
N ASP A 373 -3.41 -4.22 33.47
CA ASP A 373 -2.53 -5.24 32.91
C ASP A 373 -1.05 -4.86 33.03
N ILE A 374 -0.72 -3.58 32.84
CA ILE A 374 0.64 -3.06 33.08
C ILE A 374 0.99 -3.22 34.54
N ASP A 375 0.16 -2.75 35.47
CA ASP A 375 0.43 -2.83 36.90
C ASP A 375 0.63 -4.30 37.34
N ARG A 376 -0.23 -5.21 36.85
CA ARG A 376 -0.08 -6.65 37.10
C ARG A 376 1.24 -7.19 36.55
N ALA A 377 1.63 -6.78 35.34
CA ALA A 377 2.90 -7.19 34.73
C ALA A 377 4.11 -6.67 35.52
N LEU A 378 4.02 -5.47 36.08
CA LEU A 378 5.08 -4.87 36.91
C LEU A 378 5.26 -5.58 38.26
N THR A 379 4.18 -6.12 38.85
CA THR A 379 4.28 -6.80 40.16
C THR A 379 5.10 -8.09 40.16
N VAL A 380 5.20 -8.74 39.00
CA VAL A 380 5.93 -10.01 38.84
C VAL A 380 7.39 -9.83 38.39
N LEU A 381 7.80 -8.59 38.02
CA LEU A 381 9.16 -8.32 37.60
C LEU A 381 10.16 -8.39 38.76
N ARG A 382 11.27 -9.12 38.54
CA ARG A 382 12.37 -9.30 39.50
C ARG A 382 13.72 -9.09 38.80
N GLY A 383 14.78 -8.90 39.59
CA GLY A 383 16.16 -8.80 39.09
C GLY A 383 16.67 -7.37 38.92
N ASP A 384 17.94 -7.27 38.45
CA ASP A 384 18.68 -6.02 38.41
C ASP A 384 18.40 -5.15 37.16
N ALA A 385 17.80 -5.70 36.11
CA ALA A 385 17.44 -4.99 34.90
C ALA A 385 16.01 -5.39 34.49
N ARG A 386 15.04 -4.64 35.02
CA ARG A 386 13.62 -4.86 34.76
C ARG A 386 13.19 -4.12 33.51
N ILE A 387 12.64 -4.84 32.54
CA ILE A 387 12.27 -4.28 31.23
C ILE A 387 10.79 -4.53 30.94
N MET A 388 10.10 -3.50 30.48
CA MET A 388 8.76 -3.60 29.92
C MET A 388 8.84 -3.58 28.40
N VAL A 389 8.28 -4.59 27.73
CA VAL A 389 8.21 -4.69 26.28
C VAL A 389 6.78 -4.40 25.83
N PHE A 390 6.61 -3.38 25.00
CA PHE A 390 5.37 -3.07 24.31
C PHE A 390 5.48 -3.48 22.85
N GLY A 391 4.57 -4.33 22.39
CA GLY A 391 4.62 -4.90 21.05
C GLY A 391 3.32 -4.78 20.25
N CYS A 392 3.41 -5.11 18.98
CA CYS A 392 2.28 -5.20 18.06
C CYS A 392 1.93 -6.67 17.80
N GLU A 393 0.65 -7.06 17.88
CA GLU A 393 0.17 -8.42 17.56
C GLU A 393 0.50 -8.90 16.14
N ARG A 394 0.81 -7.96 15.24
CA ARG A 394 1.20 -8.23 13.85
C ARG A 394 2.72 -8.28 13.63
N ALA A 395 3.48 -8.14 14.71
CA ALA A 395 4.95 -8.16 14.74
C ALA A 395 5.48 -9.50 15.25
N CYS A 396 6.73 -9.53 15.71
CA CYS A 396 7.26 -10.68 16.43
C CYS A 396 6.46 -10.95 17.70
N ASP A 397 6.34 -12.22 18.06
CA ASP A 397 5.64 -12.61 19.30
C ASP A 397 6.44 -12.13 20.51
N VAL A 398 5.95 -11.05 21.14
CA VAL A 398 6.59 -10.48 22.34
C VAL A 398 6.38 -11.35 23.58
N SER A 399 5.39 -12.25 23.58
CA SER A 399 5.18 -13.18 24.70
C SER A 399 6.37 -14.13 24.88
N ALA A 400 7.04 -14.46 23.76
CA ALA A 400 8.25 -15.28 23.73
C ALA A 400 9.51 -14.55 24.29
N LEU A 401 9.40 -13.25 24.57
CA LEU A 401 10.48 -12.45 25.20
C LEU A 401 10.34 -12.39 26.73
N ARG A 402 9.20 -12.84 27.27
CA ARG A 402 8.97 -12.82 28.73
C ARG A 402 9.99 -13.68 29.45
N SER A 403 10.52 -13.15 30.56
CA SER A 403 11.43 -13.83 31.47
C SER A 403 11.33 -13.20 32.86
N GLU A 404 12.10 -13.64 33.84
CA GLU A 404 12.05 -13.15 35.23
C GLU A 404 12.15 -11.62 35.34
N GLY A 405 13.01 -10.99 34.55
CA GLY A 405 13.16 -9.51 34.51
C GLY A 405 12.46 -8.83 33.33
N VAL A 406 11.62 -9.52 32.56
CA VAL A 406 11.01 -8.97 31.35
C VAL A 406 9.51 -9.24 31.30
N ALA A 407 8.71 -8.18 31.37
CA ALA A 407 7.28 -8.23 31.08
C ALA A 407 7.00 -7.77 29.65
N ALA A 408 5.94 -8.29 29.04
CA ALA A 408 5.56 -7.94 27.68
C ALA A 408 4.05 -7.84 27.53
N LEU A 409 3.60 -6.80 26.81
CA LEU A 409 2.21 -6.56 26.42
C LEU A 409 2.11 -6.32 24.91
N SER A 410 1.05 -6.87 24.32
CA SER A 410 0.74 -6.70 22.91
C SER A 410 -0.45 -5.78 22.69
N PHE A 411 -0.39 -4.97 21.64
CA PHE A 411 -1.44 -4.11 21.14
C PHE A 411 -1.87 -4.53 19.73
N PRO A 412 -3.11 -4.27 19.31
CA PRO A 412 -3.51 -4.45 17.92
C PRO A 412 -2.56 -3.75 16.94
N CYS A 413 -2.11 -2.55 17.31
CA CYS A 413 -1.04 -1.80 16.66
C CYS A 413 -0.22 -1.04 17.69
N ILE A 414 1.09 -1.01 17.53
CA ILE A 414 1.97 -0.25 18.46
C ILE A 414 1.64 1.26 18.48
N GLY A 415 1.03 1.80 17.41
CA GLY A 415 0.54 3.17 17.39
C GLY A 415 -0.59 3.47 18.38
N MET A 416 -1.16 2.45 18.99
CA MET A 416 -2.12 2.58 20.09
C MET A 416 -1.45 2.98 21.40
N LEU A 417 -0.16 2.70 21.59
CA LEU A 417 0.55 3.01 22.84
C LEU A 417 0.63 4.53 23.05
N PRO A 418 -0.06 5.10 24.05
CA PRO A 418 0.09 6.50 24.39
C PRO A 418 1.48 6.72 25.00
N PRO A 419 2.22 7.80 24.61
CA PRO A 419 3.55 8.07 25.16
C PRO A 419 3.59 8.20 26.69
N ALA A 420 2.48 8.65 27.27
CA ALA A 420 2.33 8.77 28.73
C ALA A 420 2.47 7.43 29.48
N PHE A 421 2.20 6.28 28.82
CA PHE A 421 2.42 4.97 29.44
C PHE A 421 3.90 4.58 29.51
N VAL A 422 4.73 5.07 28.61
CA VAL A 422 6.20 4.89 28.70
C VAL A 422 6.73 5.67 29.90
N ASP A 423 6.27 6.89 30.09
CA ASP A 423 6.58 7.69 31.28
C ASP A 423 6.07 6.98 32.56
N TYR A 424 4.85 6.46 32.52
CA TYR A 424 4.24 5.78 33.67
C TYR A 424 5.03 4.56 34.16
N VAL A 425 5.52 3.73 33.26
CA VAL A 425 6.28 2.53 33.65
C VAL A 425 7.72 2.84 34.07
N LEU A 426 8.31 3.91 33.56
CA LEU A 426 9.66 4.36 33.94
C LEU A 426 9.67 5.18 35.23
N ARG A 427 8.54 5.80 35.58
CA ARG A 427 8.42 6.60 36.79
C ARG A 427 8.63 5.74 38.03
N ASP A 428 9.22 6.33 39.07
CA ASP A 428 9.50 5.70 40.37
C ASP A 428 10.37 4.43 40.25
N ALA A 429 11.18 4.35 39.18
CA ALA A 429 12.03 3.20 38.88
C ALA A 429 11.25 1.86 38.90
N ARG A 430 10.01 1.84 38.44
CA ARG A 430 9.19 0.61 38.34
C ARG A 430 9.81 -0.38 37.37
N VAL A 431 10.34 0.12 36.24
CA VAL A 431 11.21 -0.62 35.34
C VAL A 431 12.47 0.19 35.06
N ASP A 432 13.54 -0.49 34.66
CA ASP A 432 14.82 0.12 34.34
C ASP A 432 14.92 0.49 32.86
N GLY A 433 14.09 -0.14 31.98
CA GLY A 433 14.02 0.15 30.56
C GLY A 433 12.71 -0.25 29.91
N VAL A 434 12.45 0.34 28.74
CA VAL A 434 11.27 0.06 27.89
C VAL A 434 11.73 -0.31 26.50
N MET A 435 11.26 -1.43 25.97
CA MET A 435 11.41 -1.79 24.57
C MET A 435 10.09 -1.61 23.83
N VAL A 436 10.11 -0.85 22.74
CA VAL A 436 8.96 -0.66 21.86
C VAL A 436 9.21 -1.42 20.57
N THR A 437 8.37 -2.39 20.25
CA THR A 437 8.51 -3.21 19.05
C THR A 437 7.22 -3.21 18.22
N GLY A 438 7.38 -3.33 16.91
CA GLY A 438 6.25 -3.31 15.97
C GLY A 438 6.58 -4.07 14.70
N CYS A 439 5.73 -3.93 13.69
CA CYS A 439 5.97 -4.52 12.38
C CYS A 439 7.32 -4.10 11.81
N ARG A 440 7.78 -4.75 10.73
CA ARG A 440 8.98 -4.32 10.01
C ARG A 440 8.78 -2.95 9.35
N GLU A 441 9.83 -2.14 9.30
CA GLU A 441 9.83 -0.89 8.51
C GLU A 441 9.36 -1.15 7.07
N GLY A 442 8.52 -0.26 6.54
CA GLY A 442 7.93 -0.40 5.20
C GLY A 442 6.81 -1.44 5.09
N ASP A 443 6.53 -2.24 6.12
CA ASP A 443 5.47 -3.28 6.11
C ASP A 443 4.49 -3.17 7.30
N CYS A 444 4.27 -1.98 7.80
CA CYS A 444 3.31 -1.77 8.88
C CYS A 444 1.90 -2.20 8.45
N GLN A 445 1.25 -3.11 9.22
CA GLN A 445 -0.09 -3.63 8.91
C GLN A 445 -1.12 -2.51 8.77
N TYR A 446 -1.06 -1.51 9.63
CA TYR A 446 -1.97 -0.37 9.64
C TYR A 446 -1.30 0.90 9.07
N ARG A 447 -0.22 0.75 8.31
CA ARG A 447 0.50 1.79 7.55
C ARG A 447 1.23 2.83 8.42
N LEU A 448 0.55 3.49 9.33
CA LEU A 448 1.05 4.66 10.04
C LEU A 448 1.49 4.37 11.49
N GLY A 449 1.21 3.18 12.02
CA GLY A 449 1.47 2.87 13.43
C GLY A 449 2.92 3.04 13.86
N ILE A 450 3.88 2.51 13.10
CA ILE A 450 5.32 2.68 13.38
C ILE A 450 5.70 4.17 13.31
N ARG A 451 5.35 4.83 12.21
CA ARG A 451 5.71 6.22 11.94
C ARG A 451 5.19 7.17 13.03
N TRP A 452 3.92 7.00 13.44
CA TRP A 452 3.35 7.83 14.50
C TRP A 452 3.97 7.54 15.86
N THR A 453 4.29 6.27 16.16
CA THR A 453 4.99 5.89 17.39
C THR A 453 6.37 6.53 17.44
N GLU A 454 7.17 6.40 16.38
CA GLU A 454 8.50 7.02 16.31
C GLU A 454 8.43 8.53 16.52
N GLN A 455 7.53 9.22 15.80
CA GLN A 455 7.39 10.68 15.90
C GLN A 455 6.94 11.14 17.29
N ARG A 456 6.00 10.41 17.93
CA ARG A 456 5.54 10.73 19.28
C ARG A 456 6.65 10.51 20.32
N MET A 457 7.39 9.43 20.21
CA MET A 457 8.52 9.14 21.11
C MET A 457 9.72 10.04 20.85
N ALA A 458 9.95 10.46 19.61
CA ALA A 458 10.96 11.47 19.26
C ALA A 458 10.52 12.92 19.53
N ARG A 459 9.35 13.13 20.15
CA ARG A 459 8.78 14.45 20.49
C ARG A 459 8.47 15.34 19.27
N GLN A 460 8.24 14.74 18.12
CA GLN A 460 7.92 15.42 16.86
C GLN A 460 6.43 15.44 16.53
N ARG A 461 5.62 14.71 17.30
CA ARG A 461 4.17 14.59 17.10
C ARG A 461 3.44 14.53 18.45
N VAL A 462 2.39 15.30 18.58
CA VAL A 462 1.51 15.29 19.77
C VAL A 462 0.50 14.12 19.73
N PRO A 463 0.19 13.51 20.88
CA PRO A 463 0.86 13.69 22.17
C PRO A 463 2.27 13.13 22.13
N HIS A 464 3.22 13.85 22.71
CA HIS A 464 4.62 13.46 22.69
C HIS A 464 5.09 12.92 24.04
N LEU A 465 6.22 12.19 24.00
CA LEU A 465 6.88 11.69 25.19
C LEU A 465 7.40 12.87 26.02
N ARG A 466 7.14 12.86 27.32
CA ARG A 466 7.57 13.93 28.23
C ARG A 466 9.09 14.12 28.23
N GLN A 467 9.56 15.37 28.39
CA GLN A 467 10.98 15.74 28.33
C GLN A 467 11.83 15.04 29.39
N ARG A 468 11.27 14.80 30.58
CA ARG A 468 11.92 14.11 31.68
C ARG A 468 12.28 12.64 31.41
N VAL A 469 11.62 11.98 30.45
CA VAL A 469 11.87 10.58 30.13
C VAL A 469 13.18 10.44 29.35
N PRO A 470 14.20 9.75 29.91
CA PRO A 470 15.49 9.61 29.23
C PRO A 470 15.38 8.60 28.09
N LEU A 471 15.69 9.05 26.89
CA LEU A 471 15.66 8.22 25.68
C LEU A 471 16.64 7.03 25.75
N GLN A 472 17.68 7.13 26.56
CA GLN A 472 18.65 6.03 26.80
C GLN A 472 18.02 4.77 27.41
N ARG A 473 16.86 4.90 28.06
CA ARG A 473 16.08 3.79 28.65
C ARG A 473 15.07 3.21 27.69
N ILE A 474 14.98 3.72 26.49
CA ILE A 474 14.05 3.24 25.48
C ILE A 474 14.82 2.59 24.33
N GLU A 475 14.35 1.45 23.86
CA GLU A 475 14.86 0.75 22.67
C GLU A 475 13.74 0.55 21.67
N PHE A 476 14.00 0.86 20.40
CA PHE A 476 13.07 0.61 19.30
C PHE A 476 13.57 -0.56 18.47
N CYS A 477 12.72 -1.57 18.27
CA CYS A 477 13.04 -2.73 17.44
C CYS A 477 11.88 -3.06 16.51
N TRP A 478 11.98 -2.67 15.25
CA TRP A 478 11.00 -3.02 14.24
C TRP A 478 11.29 -4.42 13.69
N ALA A 479 10.43 -5.38 14.03
CA ALA A 479 10.67 -6.81 13.83
C ALA A 479 9.38 -7.51 13.39
N SER A 480 9.41 -8.19 12.25
CA SER A 480 8.28 -9.01 11.79
C SER A 480 8.18 -10.32 12.59
N VAL A 481 7.14 -11.10 12.31
CA VAL A 481 6.91 -12.42 12.93
C VAL A 481 8.14 -13.35 12.84
N GLN A 482 9.01 -13.17 11.84
CA GLN A 482 10.20 -13.99 11.63
C GLN A 482 11.48 -13.41 12.24
N ASP A 483 11.43 -12.15 12.69
CA ASP A 483 12.61 -11.45 13.21
C ASP A 483 12.77 -11.62 14.74
N GLY A 484 12.30 -12.71 15.32
CA GLY A 484 12.38 -12.96 16.77
C GLY A 484 13.79 -12.88 17.35
N GLU A 485 14.82 -13.33 16.59
CA GLU A 485 16.22 -13.19 17.00
C GLU A 485 16.65 -11.72 17.09
N ARG A 486 16.23 -10.89 16.13
CA ARG A 486 16.49 -9.45 16.16
C ARG A 486 15.88 -8.80 17.41
N ALA A 487 14.66 -9.19 17.76
CA ALA A 487 13.99 -8.69 18.96
C ALA A 487 14.73 -9.14 20.24
N ARG A 488 15.21 -10.39 20.30
CA ARG A 488 16.02 -10.89 21.41
C ARG A 488 17.34 -10.15 21.55
N THR A 489 18.03 -9.90 20.43
CA THR A 489 19.28 -9.14 20.42
C THR A 489 19.07 -7.70 20.89
N ALA A 490 18.03 -7.02 20.42
CA ALA A 490 17.70 -5.67 20.86
C ALA A 490 17.36 -5.62 22.35
N LEU A 491 16.61 -6.61 22.85
CA LEU A 491 16.31 -6.74 24.28
C LEU A 491 17.58 -6.94 25.11
N ALA A 492 18.50 -7.81 24.67
CA ALA A 492 19.77 -8.04 25.34
C ALA A 492 20.64 -6.76 25.38
N THR A 493 20.67 -6.02 24.27
CA THR A 493 21.38 -4.73 24.18
C THR A 493 20.78 -3.70 25.14
N LEU A 494 19.47 -3.58 25.19
CA LEU A 494 18.80 -2.70 26.15
C LEU A 494 19.12 -3.11 27.59
N ARG A 495 19.04 -4.42 27.91
CA ARG A 495 19.32 -4.95 29.23
C ARG A 495 20.73 -4.62 29.71
N ALA A 496 21.73 -4.81 28.84
CA ALA A 496 23.12 -4.47 29.14
C ALA A 496 23.31 -2.95 29.36
N ARG A 497 22.63 -2.14 28.56
CA ARG A 497 22.69 -0.67 28.67
C ARG A 497 22.07 -0.17 29.98
N VAL A 498 20.87 -0.62 30.32
CA VAL A 498 20.16 -0.12 31.52
C VAL A 498 20.79 -0.62 32.83
N ALA A 499 21.48 -1.77 32.81
CA ALA A 499 22.23 -2.26 33.96
C ALA A 499 23.40 -1.33 34.35
N GLN A 500 23.91 -0.51 33.43
CA GLN A 500 25.00 0.44 33.66
C GLN A 500 24.47 1.84 34.04
N LEU A 501 23.18 2.09 33.91
CA LEU A 501 22.58 3.39 34.21
C LEU A 501 22.16 3.45 35.70
N PRO A 502 22.42 4.58 36.40
CA PRO A 502 21.97 4.75 37.78
C PRO A 502 20.42 4.64 37.82
N ARG A 503 19.92 3.98 38.88
CA ARG A 503 18.47 3.92 39.16
C ARG A 503 17.99 5.26 39.71
N GLU A 504 17.90 6.27 38.87
CA GLU A 504 17.36 7.57 39.27
C GLU A 504 15.82 7.46 39.34
N THR A 505 15.27 7.86 40.49
CA THR A 505 13.87 8.24 40.62
C THR A 505 13.70 9.59 39.88
N PHE A 506 12.96 9.59 38.77
CA PHE A 506 12.62 10.84 38.08
C PHE A 506 11.63 11.59 38.97
N LEU A 507 12.16 12.45 39.84
CA LEU A 507 11.38 13.38 40.64
C LEU A 507 10.76 14.43 39.73
N GLU A 508 9.54 14.85 40.04
CA GLU A 508 8.85 15.91 39.37
C GLU A 508 9.60 17.22 39.54
N GLU A 509 10.46 17.59 38.60
CA GLU A 509 10.67 19.00 38.35
C GLU A 509 9.48 19.44 37.50
N ASP A 510 8.59 20.22 38.10
CA ASP A 510 7.53 20.96 37.42
C ASP A 510 8.15 21.97 36.46
N VAL A 511 8.53 21.47 35.29
CA VAL A 511 8.70 22.33 34.13
C VAL A 511 7.30 22.56 33.56
N PRO A 512 6.75 23.78 33.62
CA PRO A 512 5.47 24.05 33.02
C PRO A 512 5.53 23.67 31.54
N GLU A 513 4.62 22.78 31.12
CA GLU A 513 4.47 22.49 29.68
C GLU A 513 4.19 23.81 28.97
N PRO A 514 4.89 24.13 27.87
CA PRO A 514 4.52 25.28 27.07
C PRO A 514 3.07 25.10 26.66
N ASP A 515 2.26 26.15 26.94
CA ASP A 515 0.86 26.22 26.55
C ASP A 515 0.71 25.87 25.05
N ASP A 516 0.19 24.68 24.76
CA ASP A 516 -0.22 24.25 23.40
C ASP A 516 -1.49 25.04 22.98
N LYS A 517 -1.37 26.37 22.97
CA LYS A 517 -2.28 27.26 22.27
C LYS A 517 -1.66 27.60 20.93
N ASN A 518 -1.85 26.70 19.93
CA ASN A 518 -2.01 27.05 18.51
C ASN A 518 -2.51 25.82 17.75
#